data_05002d64d4f677e4d390e7ddc25149b2
#
_entry.id   05002d64d4f677e4d390e7ddc25149b2
#
_cell.length_a   1.000
_cell.length_b   1.000
_cell.length_c   1.000
_cell.angle_alpha   90.00
_cell.angle_beta   90.00
_cell.angle_gamma   90.00
#
_symmetry.space_group_name_H-M   'P 1'
#
loop_
_entity.id
_entity.type
_entity.pdbx_description
1 polymer ?
#
loop_
_entity_poly.entity_id
_entity_poly.type
_entity_poly.pdbx_seq_one_letter_code
_entity_poly.pdbx_strand_id
1 'polypeptide(L)'
;MAFRFPLAAVLRVREIVEKREERALQKVQLEMSRILRQIEELNALMVNAHGDRETALQQTIPAGHLHTMMWEIQAAEEKKKILLHHLRVLEEQRDKQMKVYQVAHRDREMITDIFEQQSDAHKQEQVRTQQKTLDDIFIARRPRS
;
A
#
# COMPACT_ATOMS: atom_id res chain seq x y z
N MET A 1 -13.73 10.86 -35.84
CA MET A 1 -14.45 10.03 -34.86
C MET A 1 -13.72 10.00 -33.55
N ALA A 2 -14.43 10.09 -32.45
CA ALA A 2 -13.83 9.95 -31.13
C ALA A 2 -13.39 8.50 -30.91
N PHE A 3 -12.24 8.33 -30.27
CA PHE A 3 -11.73 7.03 -29.87
C PHE A 3 -12.63 6.38 -28.82
N ARG A 4 -13.04 5.16 -29.07
CA ARG A 4 -13.79 4.34 -28.11
C ARG A 4 -12.98 3.11 -27.77
N PHE A 5 -12.73 2.91 -26.47
CA PHE A 5 -12.03 1.74 -25.96
C PHE A 5 -13.05 0.64 -25.64
N PRO A 6 -13.00 -0.52 -26.37
CA PRO A 6 -13.98 -1.59 -26.15
C PRO A 6 -13.94 -2.18 -24.75
N LEU A 7 -12.77 -2.11 -24.09
CA LEU A 7 -12.56 -2.65 -22.74
C LEU A 7 -12.67 -1.59 -21.64
N ALA A 8 -13.29 -0.43 -21.92
CA ALA A 8 -13.42 0.67 -20.95
C ALA A 8 -14.14 0.23 -19.66
N ALA A 9 -15.17 -0.59 -19.78
CA ALA A 9 -15.89 -1.12 -18.62
C ALA A 9 -15.01 -2.08 -17.81
N VAL A 10 -14.22 -2.92 -18.48
CA VAL A 10 -13.27 -3.83 -17.86
C VAL A 10 -12.19 -3.04 -17.12
N LEU A 11 -11.66 -1.98 -17.73
CA LEU A 11 -10.67 -1.10 -17.10
C LEU A 11 -11.23 -0.49 -15.81
N ARG A 12 -12.44 0.02 -15.84
CA ARG A 12 -13.11 0.57 -14.65
C ARG A 12 -13.21 -0.45 -13.52
N VAL A 13 -13.61 -1.67 -13.83
CA VAL A 13 -13.71 -2.75 -12.84
C VAL A 13 -12.33 -3.07 -12.26
N ARG A 14 -11.30 -3.16 -13.10
CA ARG A 14 -9.93 -3.42 -12.65
C ARG A 14 -9.38 -2.31 -11.77
N GLU A 15 -9.67 -1.06 -12.09
CA GLU A 15 -9.30 0.10 -11.27
C GLU A 15 -9.96 0.06 -9.89
N ILE A 16 -11.25 -0.30 -9.84
CA ILE A 16 -12.00 -0.42 -8.59
C ILE A 16 -11.42 -1.55 -7.73
N VAL A 17 -11.12 -2.70 -8.32
CA VAL A 17 -10.52 -3.84 -7.62
C VAL A 17 -9.13 -3.47 -7.09
N GLU A 18 -8.29 -2.83 -7.90
CA GLU A 18 -6.95 -2.39 -7.49
C GLU A 18 -7.02 -1.44 -6.28
N LYS A 19 -7.90 -0.45 -6.33
CA LYS A 19 -8.08 0.50 -5.20
C LYS A 19 -8.60 -0.18 -3.95
N ARG A 20 -9.51 -1.13 -4.10
CA ARG A 20 -10.03 -1.90 -2.97
C ARG A 20 -8.92 -2.69 -2.28
N GLU A 21 -8.09 -3.37 -3.06
CA GLU A 21 -6.98 -4.17 -2.52
C GLU A 21 -5.86 -3.29 -1.95
N GLU A 22 -5.62 -2.14 -2.55
CA GLU A 22 -4.69 -1.13 -2.02
C GLU A 22 -5.16 -0.62 -0.65
N ARG A 23 -6.44 -0.30 -0.50
CA ARG A 23 -7.02 0.13 0.79
C ARG A 23 -6.93 -0.95 1.85
N ALA A 24 -7.18 -2.21 1.47
CA ALA A 24 -7.04 -3.33 2.38
C ALA A 24 -5.60 -3.49 2.87
N LEU A 25 -4.62 -3.32 1.98
CA LEU A 25 -3.20 -3.34 2.33
C LEU A 25 -2.83 -2.18 3.26
N GLN A 26 -3.28 -0.98 2.95
CA GLN A 26 -3.04 0.21 3.79
C GLN A 26 -3.62 0.05 5.19
N LYS A 27 -4.79 -0.57 5.30
CA LYS A 27 -5.43 -0.84 6.59
C LYS A 27 -4.58 -1.78 7.45
N VAL A 28 -4.06 -2.86 6.88
CA VAL A 28 -3.16 -3.78 7.58
C VAL A 28 -1.88 -3.07 8.01
N GLN A 29 -1.27 -2.28 7.13
CA GLN A 29 -0.06 -1.52 7.42
C GLN A 29 -0.29 -0.49 8.55
N LEU A 30 -1.45 0.14 8.59
CA LEU A 30 -1.82 1.07 9.65
C LEU A 30 -1.93 0.36 11.00
N GLU A 31 -2.54 -0.82 11.03
CA GLU A 31 -2.62 -1.63 12.25
C GLU A 31 -1.25 -2.08 12.72
N MET A 32 -0.36 -2.49 11.80
CA MET A 32 1.03 -2.83 12.13
C MET A 32 1.77 -1.66 12.77
N SER A 33 1.62 -0.45 12.20
CA SER A 33 2.25 0.75 12.74
C SER A 33 1.75 1.05 14.15
N ARG A 34 0.47 0.82 14.42
CA ARG A 34 -0.14 1.00 15.73
C ARG A 34 0.42 0.01 16.76
N ILE A 35 0.56 -1.25 16.37
CA ILE A 35 1.16 -2.28 17.24
C ILE A 35 2.63 -1.98 17.51
N LEU A 36 3.40 -1.58 16.49
CA LEU A 36 4.81 -1.20 16.67
C LEU A 36 4.96 -0.04 17.65
N ARG A 37 4.10 0.95 17.56
CA ARG A 37 4.10 2.08 18.51
C ARG A 37 3.83 1.62 19.93
N GLN A 38 2.87 0.72 20.13
CA GLN A 38 2.57 0.15 21.45
C GLN A 38 3.76 -0.64 21.99
N ILE A 39 4.48 -1.38 21.16
CA ILE A 39 5.68 -2.11 21.56
C ILE A 39 6.78 -1.13 21.99
N GLU A 40 6.99 -0.05 21.24
CA GLU A 40 7.97 1.00 21.59
C GLU A 40 7.63 1.66 22.93
N GLU A 41 6.36 1.97 23.17
CA GLU A 41 5.88 2.52 24.45
C GLU A 41 6.15 1.55 25.60
N LEU A 42 5.87 0.27 25.42
CA LEU A 42 6.17 -0.76 26.43
C LEU A 42 7.67 -0.91 26.68
N ASN A 43 8.50 -0.87 25.64
CA ASN A 43 9.94 -0.91 25.78
C ASN A 43 10.46 0.27 26.59
N ALA A 44 9.94 1.48 26.33
CA ALA A 44 10.30 2.67 27.08
C ALA A 44 9.88 2.56 28.56
N LEU A 45 8.67 2.05 28.82
CA LEU A 45 8.19 1.80 30.19
C LEU A 45 9.07 0.79 30.92
N MET A 46 9.48 -0.29 30.23
CA MET A 46 10.36 -1.31 30.83
C MET A 46 11.74 -0.77 31.13
N VAL A 47 12.33 0.03 30.25
CA VAL A 47 13.62 0.68 30.49
C VAL A 47 13.54 1.59 31.71
N ASN A 48 12.51 2.42 31.82
CA ASN A 48 12.28 3.30 32.96
C ASN A 48 12.05 2.49 34.26
N ALA A 49 11.26 1.42 34.18
CA ALA A 49 10.97 0.56 35.32
C ALA A 49 12.23 -0.16 35.83
N HIS A 50 13.09 -0.62 34.94
CA HIS A 50 14.39 -1.22 35.32
C HIS A 50 15.33 -0.19 35.97
N GLY A 51 15.37 1.03 35.45
CA GLY A 51 16.12 2.14 36.04
C GLY A 51 15.63 2.49 37.44
N ASP A 52 14.31 2.59 37.60
CA ASP A 52 13.66 2.86 38.90
C ASP A 52 13.95 1.73 39.88
N ARG A 53 13.93 0.48 39.44
CA ARG A 53 14.28 -0.68 40.27
C ARG A 53 15.73 -0.62 40.74
N GLU A 54 16.68 -0.30 39.87
CA GLU A 54 18.09 -0.17 40.25
C GLU A 54 18.27 0.96 41.29
N THR A 55 17.64 2.10 41.07
CA THR A 55 17.66 3.20 42.00
C THR A 55 17.04 2.81 43.37
N ALA A 56 15.92 2.08 43.32
CA ALA A 56 15.23 1.60 44.53
C ALA A 56 16.08 0.60 45.32
N LEU A 57 16.85 -0.27 44.63
CA LEU A 57 17.77 -1.23 45.29
C LEU A 57 18.93 -0.56 45.99
N GLN A 58 19.29 0.67 45.65
CA GLN A 58 20.31 1.47 46.33
C GLN A 58 19.78 2.18 47.57
N GLN A 59 18.47 2.19 47.76
CA GLN A 59 17.77 2.82 48.88
C GLN A 59 17.09 1.75 49.73
N THR A 60 16.80 2.11 50.99
CA THR A 60 16.01 1.23 51.84
C THR A 60 14.54 1.42 51.55
N ILE A 61 13.93 0.45 50.88
CA ILE A 61 12.53 0.42 50.50
C ILE A 61 11.83 -0.81 51.10
N PRO A 62 10.51 -0.76 51.35
CA PRO A 62 9.76 -1.95 51.74
C PRO A 62 9.83 -3.05 50.70
N ALA A 63 9.96 -4.28 51.12
CA ALA A 63 10.00 -5.45 50.23
C ALA A 63 8.74 -5.57 49.35
N GLY A 64 7.59 -5.18 49.87
CA GLY A 64 6.33 -5.15 49.14
C GLY A 64 6.34 -4.19 47.95
N HIS A 65 7.02 -3.05 48.08
CA HIS A 65 7.14 -2.06 46.99
C HIS A 65 8.02 -2.61 45.87
N LEU A 66 9.14 -3.26 46.22
CA LEU A 66 10.02 -3.93 45.24
C LEU A 66 9.28 -5.05 44.52
N HIS A 67 8.48 -5.84 45.19
CA HIS A 67 7.68 -6.90 44.65
C HIS A 67 6.65 -6.38 43.61
N THR A 68 5.98 -5.27 43.91
CA THR A 68 5.06 -4.59 43.02
C THR A 68 5.76 -4.11 41.75
N MET A 69 6.95 -3.51 41.86
CA MET A 69 7.75 -3.08 40.72
C MET A 69 8.13 -4.26 39.81
N MET A 70 8.53 -5.37 40.39
CA MET A 70 8.86 -6.59 39.62
C MET A 70 7.62 -7.14 38.90
N TRP A 71 6.47 -7.10 39.55
CA TRP A 71 5.21 -7.58 38.96
C TRP A 71 4.78 -6.73 37.78
N GLU A 72 4.93 -5.40 37.86
CA GLU A 72 4.66 -4.47 36.78
C GLU A 72 5.55 -4.74 35.55
N ILE A 73 6.84 -4.97 35.78
CA ILE A 73 7.80 -5.33 34.73
C ILE A 73 7.38 -6.64 34.04
N GLN A 74 7.02 -7.64 34.83
CA GLN A 74 6.61 -8.94 34.31
C GLN A 74 5.31 -8.83 33.50
N ALA A 75 4.35 -8.05 33.96
CA ALA A 75 3.10 -7.78 33.24
C ALA A 75 3.38 -7.07 31.89
N ALA A 76 4.30 -6.13 31.87
CA ALA A 76 4.71 -5.44 30.64
C ALA A 76 5.39 -6.40 29.66
N GLU A 77 6.23 -7.32 30.14
CA GLU A 77 6.88 -8.35 29.31
C GLU A 77 5.84 -9.29 28.67
N GLU A 78 4.85 -9.72 29.44
CA GLU A 78 3.76 -10.57 28.93
C GLU A 78 2.93 -9.84 27.89
N LYS A 79 2.60 -8.59 28.11
CA LYS A 79 1.89 -7.75 27.15
C LYS A 79 2.68 -7.58 25.86
N LYS A 80 3.99 -7.39 25.96
CA LYS A 80 4.88 -7.29 24.80
C LYS A 80 4.87 -8.58 23.97
N LYS A 81 4.90 -9.74 24.62
CA LYS A 81 4.82 -11.03 23.92
C LYS A 81 3.52 -11.16 23.10
N ILE A 82 2.40 -10.76 23.69
CA ILE A 82 1.09 -10.77 23.01
C ILE A 82 1.11 -9.85 21.80
N LEU A 83 1.67 -8.64 21.94
CA LEU A 83 1.77 -7.69 20.85
C LEU A 83 2.70 -8.18 19.73
N LEU A 84 3.83 -8.81 20.07
CA LEU A 84 4.74 -9.40 19.10
C LEU A 84 4.08 -10.53 18.32
N HIS A 85 3.27 -11.36 18.98
CA HIS A 85 2.50 -12.40 18.31
C HIS A 85 1.46 -11.79 17.35
N HIS A 86 0.75 -10.77 17.78
CA HIS A 86 -0.21 -10.04 16.95
C HIS A 86 0.48 -9.40 15.73
N LEU A 87 1.67 -8.84 15.94
CA LEU A 87 2.47 -8.28 14.84
C LEU A 87 2.81 -9.34 13.79
N ARG A 88 3.19 -10.54 14.20
CA ARG A 88 3.49 -11.65 13.26
C ARG A 88 2.26 -12.03 12.44
N VAL A 89 1.10 -12.10 13.07
CA VAL A 89 -0.17 -12.38 12.36
C VAL A 89 -0.45 -11.31 11.32
N LEU A 90 -0.26 -10.04 11.69
CA LEU A 90 -0.44 -8.90 10.77
C LEU A 90 0.59 -8.93 9.64
N GLU A 91 1.83 -9.30 9.90
CA GLU A 91 2.86 -9.46 8.86
C GLU A 91 2.47 -10.52 7.83
N GLU A 92 1.93 -11.64 8.28
CA GLU A 92 1.43 -12.69 7.38
C GLU A 92 0.25 -12.18 6.55
N GLN A 93 -0.68 -11.48 7.17
CA GLN A 93 -1.82 -10.86 6.48
C GLN A 93 -1.34 -9.82 5.45
N ARG A 94 -0.36 -9.00 5.81
CA ARG A 94 0.26 -8.04 4.89
C ARG A 94 0.84 -8.73 3.68
N ASP A 95 1.61 -9.79 3.88
CA ASP A 95 2.27 -10.52 2.79
C ASP A 95 1.25 -11.14 1.83
N LYS A 96 0.18 -11.72 2.37
CA LYS A 96 -0.93 -12.24 1.56
C LYS A 96 -1.64 -11.13 0.79
N GLN A 97 -1.96 -10.03 1.46
CA GLN A 97 -2.65 -8.90 0.86
C GLN A 97 -1.78 -8.21 -0.19
N MET A 98 -0.46 -8.14 0.03
CA MET A 98 0.48 -7.61 -0.95
C MET A 98 0.43 -8.39 -2.25
N LYS A 99 0.37 -9.72 -2.18
CA LYS A 99 0.25 -10.57 -3.38
C LYS A 99 -1.06 -10.31 -4.12
N VAL A 100 -2.16 -10.20 -3.37
CA VAL A 100 -3.48 -9.88 -3.94
C VAL A 100 -3.46 -8.52 -4.63
N TYR A 101 -2.89 -7.52 -3.99
CA TYR A 101 -2.72 -6.19 -4.57
C TYR A 101 -1.86 -6.21 -5.83
N GLN A 102 -0.74 -6.92 -5.82
CA GLN A 102 0.15 -7.03 -6.97
C GLN A 102 -0.54 -7.65 -8.19
N VAL A 103 -1.37 -8.67 -7.97
CA VAL A 103 -2.19 -9.28 -9.04
C VAL A 103 -3.20 -8.27 -9.59
N ALA A 104 -3.92 -7.57 -8.71
CA ALA A 104 -4.90 -6.56 -9.11
C ALA A 104 -4.25 -5.40 -9.86
N HIS A 105 -3.08 -4.97 -9.42
CA HIS A 105 -2.28 -3.94 -10.09
C HIS A 105 -1.84 -4.38 -11.49
N ARG A 106 -1.32 -5.59 -11.59
CA ARG A 106 -0.88 -6.17 -12.87
C ARG A 106 -2.04 -6.30 -13.85
N ASP A 107 -3.19 -6.78 -13.38
CA ASP A 107 -4.39 -6.93 -14.22
C ASP A 107 -4.88 -5.58 -14.76
N ARG A 108 -4.90 -4.56 -13.90
CA ARG A 108 -5.26 -3.20 -14.32
C ARG A 108 -4.23 -2.64 -15.29
N GLU A 109 -2.93 -2.83 -15.02
CA GLU A 109 -1.83 -2.33 -15.85
C GLU A 109 -1.87 -2.93 -17.27
N MET A 110 -2.17 -4.23 -17.38
CA MET A 110 -2.34 -4.89 -18.66
C MET A 110 -3.44 -4.24 -19.51
N ILE A 111 -4.57 -3.93 -18.90
CA ILE A 111 -5.69 -3.28 -19.60
C ILE A 111 -5.32 -1.83 -19.98
N THR A 112 -4.62 -1.13 -19.12
CA THR A 112 -4.12 0.22 -19.39
C THR A 112 -3.15 0.23 -20.57
N ASP A 113 -2.24 -0.74 -20.65
CA ASP A 113 -1.29 -0.88 -21.76
C ASP A 113 -2.02 -1.12 -23.08
N ILE A 114 -3.05 -1.97 -23.09
CA ILE A 114 -3.88 -2.20 -24.27
C ILE A 114 -4.59 -0.90 -24.68
N PHE A 115 -5.11 -0.16 -23.72
CA PHE A 115 -5.74 1.15 -23.98
C PHE A 115 -4.76 2.11 -24.65
N GLU A 116 -3.55 2.23 -24.11
CA GLU A 116 -2.53 3.13 -24.65
C GLU A 116 -2.13 2.72 -26.07
N GLN A 117 -1.94 1.43 -26.32
CA GLN A 117 -1.61 0.91 -27.65
C GLN A 117 -2.72 1.22 -28.66
N GLN A 118 -3.97 0.99 -28.29
CA GLN A 118 -5.10 1.24 -29.19
C GLN A 118 -5.31 2.73 -29.41
N SER A 119 -5.14 3.55 -28.37
CA SER A 119 -5.23 5.00 -28.46
C SER A 119 -4.17 5.57 -29.40
N ASP A 120 -2.92 5.10 -29.29
CA ASP A 120 -1.82 5.52 -30.16
C ASP A 120 -2.06 5.09 -31.60
N ALA A 121 -2.53 3.86 -31.79
CA ALA A 121 -2.86 3.36 -33.12
C ALA A 121 -3.98 4.20 -33.77
N HIS A 122 -4.98 4.60 -32.99
CA HIS A 122 -6.09 5.46 -33.45
C HIS A 122 -5.57 6.85 -33.85
N LYS A 123 -4.67 7.44 -33.03
CA LYS A 123 -4.04 8.73 -33.34
C LYS A 123 -3.23 8.68 -34.62
N GLN A 124 -2.44 7.63 -34.80
CA GLN A 124 -1.65 7.42 -36.01
C GLN A 124 -2.55 7.30 -37.25
N GLU A 125 -3.65 6.56 -37.13
CA GLU A 125 -4.62 6.42 -38.20
C GLU A 125 -5.29 7.75 -38.55
N GLN A 126 -5.64 8.57 -37.56
CA GLN A 126 -6.17 9.91 -37.81
C GLN A 126 -5.17 10.80 -38.52
N VAL A 127 -3.89 10.75 -38.14
CA VAL A 127 -2.81 11.52 -38.79
C VAL A 127 -2.67 11.07 -40.24
N ARG A 128 -2.68 9.77 -40.50
CA ARG A 128 -2.63 9.23 -41.88
C ARG A 128 -3.81 9.67 -42.71
N THR A 129 -5.01 9.62 -42.15
CA THR A 129 -6.23 10.04 -42.84
C THR A 129 -6.19 11.52 -43.17
N GLN A 130 -5.76 12.36 -42.23
CA GLN A 130 -5.62 13.81 -42.42
C GLN A 130 -4.58 14.12 -43.48
N GLN A 131 -3.44 13.44 -43.46
CA GLN A 131 -2.37 13.62 -44.44
C GLN A 131 -2.85 13.19 -45.84
N LYS A 132 -3.53 12.06 -45.94
CA LYS A 132 -4.12 11.59 -47.19
C LYS A 132 -5.12 12.60 -47.74
N THR A 133 -5.99 13.15 -46.89
CA THR A 133 -6.97 14.18 -47.28
C THR A 133 -6.26 15.43 -47.81
N LEU A 134 -5.21 15.87 -47.14
CA LEU A 134 -4.40 17.02 -47.57
C LEU A 134 -3.70 16.75 -48.90
N ASP A 135 -3.14 15.57 -49.07
CA ASP A 135 -2.51 15.15 -50.32
C ASP A 135 -3.53 15.11 -51.45
N ASP A 136 -4.70 14.57 -51.22
CA ASP A 136 -5.79 14.52 -52.23
C ASP A 136 -6.26 15.95 -52.62
N ILE A 137 -6.40 16.85 -51.66
CA ILE A 137 -6.73 18.26 -51.89
C ILE A 137 -5.60 18.94 -52.71
N PHE A 138 -4.35 18.69 -52.37
CA PHE A 138 -3.21 19.24 -53.05
C PHE A 138 -3.14 18.76 -54.52
N ILE A 139 -3.40 17.48 -54.75
CA ILE A 139 -3.46 16.90 -56.11
C ILE A 139 -4.62 17.52 -56.91
N ALA A 140 -5.80 17.69 -56.28
CA ALA A 140 -6.98 18.27 -56.93
C ALA A 140 -6.75 19.74 -57.31
N ARG A 141 -5.90 20.49 -56.58
CA ARG A 141 -5.60 21.89 -56.87
C ARG A 141 -4.41 22.07 -57.77
N ARG A 142 -3.73 20.99 -58.15
CA ARG A 142 -2.59 21.05 -59.02
C ARG A 142 -2.99 21.50 -60.43
N PRO A 143 -2.42 22.56 -61.01
CA PRO A 143 -2.81 23.01 -62.31
C PRO A 143 -2.47 21.95 -63.36
N ARG A 144 -3.44 21.67 -64.23
CA ARG A 144 -3.22 20.81 -65.39
C ARG A 144 -2.43 21.60 -66.41
N SER A 145 -1.21 21.18 -66.69
CA SER A 145 -0.38 21.70 -67.76
C SER A 145 -0.68 21.03 -69.08
#